data_08a4de5c3295aada10d1ca5ef7a1b330
#
_entry.id   08a4de5c3295aada10d1ca5ef7a1b330
#
_cell.length_a   1.000
_cell.length_b   1.000
_cell.length_c   1.000
_cell.angle_alpha   90.00
_cell.angle_beta   90.00
_cell.angle_gamma   90.00
#
_symmetry.space_group_name_H-M   'P 1'
#
loop_
_entity.id
_entity.type
_entity.pdbx_description
1 polymer ?
#
loop_
_entity_poly.entity_id
_entity_poly.type
_entity_poly.pdbx_seq_one_letter_code
_entity_poly.pdbx_strand_id
1 'polypeptide(L)'
;ETYFAIKNEEESYEVNKFKLLNQKAFMPAVMVSTVDQILTCGFNTGLWSLKEYALLGSAVIFDEIQAYEHYTIGLITSVIRKIKSLGGKVMVMSATMPQFLREHFLNLLGLPEALIAKERMDIRRNRWIYLDNTVEDIRERVLDELIKKKKVALIVNDIKTAKKEYKVYTNMLKEKGLNLNVLCLHSEFAAIDRQEKEQKLTNNNNSYDLVIATQVIEVSLDVSFDTMFSECAPIDSLVQRAGRCNRYGETEYGNFYIFNASEISLKYVYKNQDKIMARTAQVIKNRMDPLSEFEISQMIEDVYYGTYLYDDAFKEGEALYSEIENKYGIKDLIIDEINEELLTRSDTIMKVPVIPADKYMDIVINLFKEKKFSLIHLYEIPVKISDFKKLYKNKYCENPYKLPIYAVDYSKDIGLSMEDEYFL
;
A
#
# COMPACT_ATOMS: atom_id res chain seq x y z
N GLU A 1 15.34 0.82 -0.70
CA GLU A 1 16.68 1.45 -0.77
C GLU A 1 17.37 1.41 0.59
N THR A 2 16.71 1.84 1.66
CA THR A 2 17.26 1.90 3.02
C THR A 2 17.61 0.51 3.59
N TYR A 3 16.87 -0.53 3.22
CA TYR A 3 17.11 -1.90 3.66
C TYR A 3 18.45 -2.47 3.15
N PHE A 4 18.82 -2.15 1.92
CA PHE A 4 20.12 -2.58 1.36
C PHE A 4 21.30 -1.84 2.01
N ALA A 5 21.11 -0.59 2.41
CA ALA A 5 22.12 0.19 3.11
C ALA A 5 22.43 -0.38 4.52
N ILE A 6 21.42 -0.95 5.18
CA ILE A 6 21.58 -1.55 6.53
C ILE A 6 22.32 -2.89 6.49
N LYS A 7 22.08 -3.67 5.44
CA LYS A 7 22.64 -5.04 5.35
C LYS A 7 24.13 -5.09 5.02
N ASN A 8 24.70 -3.98 4.55
CA ASN A 8 26.09 -3.89 4.09
C ASN A 8 26.88 -2.86 4.92
N GLU A 9 26.84 -2.95 6.25
CA GLU A 9 27.64 -2.08 7.16
C GLU A 9 29.16 -2.15 6.91
N GLU A 10 29.65 -3.15 6.20
CA GLU A 10 31.08 -3.36 5.89
C GLU A 10 31.55 -2.62 4.63
N GLU A 11 30.65 -2.09 3.80
CA GLU A 11 31.04 -1.37 2.58
C GLU A 11 31.22 0.13 2.82
N SER A 12 32.23 0.73 2.17
CA SER A 12 32.49 2.17 2.30
C SER A 12 31.30 2.99 1.79
N TYR A 13 31.08 4.17 2.38
CA TYR A 13 30.03 5.14 1.98
C TYR A 13 30.01 5.42 0.47
N GLU A 14 31.17 5.52 -0.16
CA GLU A 14 31.33 5.76 -1.61
C GLU A 14 30.78 4.61 -2.45
N VAL A 15 31.02 3.36 -2.05
CA VAL A 15 30.54 2.16 -2.77
C VAL A 15 29.02 2.08 -2.67
N ASN A 16 28.44 2.36 -1.51
CA ASN A 16 26.99 2.37 -1.31
C ASN A 16 26.31 3.49 -2.11
N LYS A 17 26.92 4.68 -2.15
CA LYS A 17 26.43 5.80 -2.94
C LYS A 17 26.42 5.47 -4.46
N PHE A 18 27.48 4.85 -4.95
CA PHE A 18 27.57 4.43 -6.35
C PHE A 18 26.54 3.35 -6.71
N LYS A 19 26.34 2.35 -5.82
CA LYS A 19 25.29 1.33 -5.99
C LYS A 19 23.90 1.97 -6.04
N LEU A 20 23.62 2.90 -5.15
CA LEU A 20 22.35 3.62 -5.10
C LEU A 20 22.10 4.44 -6.37
N LEU A 21 23.13 5.11 -6.88
CA LEU A 21 23.05 5.87 -8.12
C LEU A 21 22.75 4.95 -9.32
N ASN A 22 23.44 3.80 -9.41
CA ASN A 22 23.18 2.83 -10.44
C ASN A 22 21.77 2.25 -10.40
N GLN A 23 21.25 2.00 -9.19
CA GLN A 23 19.86 1.55 -9.03
C GLN A 23 18.87 2.64 -9.47
N LYS A 24 19.07 3.89 -9.07
CA LYS A 24 18.25 5.03 -9.52
C LYS A 24 18.28 5.25 -11.03
N ALA A 25 19.38 4.87 -11.68
CA ALA A 25 19.57 4.95 -13.11
C ALA A 25 19.11 3.69 -13.89
N PHE A 26 18.53 2.69 -13.22
CA PHE A 26 18.12 1.40 -13.81
C PHE A 26 19.25 0.62 -14.49
N MET A 27 20.49 0.76 -14.00
CA MET A 27 21.68 0.08 -14.56
C MET A 27 21.79 -1.43 -14.27
N PRO A 28 21.26 -1.97 -13.14
CA PRO A 28 21.29 -3.41 -12.91
C PRO A 28 20.50 -4.17 -13.99
N ALA A 29 20.98 -5.38 -14.33
CA ALA A 29 20.34 -6.24 -15.32
C ALA A 29 18.92 -6.66 -14.94
N VAL A 30 18.63 -6.75 -13.64
CA VAL A 30 17.28 -6.98 -13.09
C VAL A 30 17.01 -5.89 -12.07
N MET A 31 15.87 -5.22 -12.23
CA MET A 31 15.45 -4.09 -11.38
C MET A 31 14.02 -4.32 -10.88
N VAL A 32 13.82 -4.10 -9.59
CA VAL A 32 12.47 -4.00 -8.98
C VAL A 32 12.31 -2.58 -8.47
N SER A 33 11.25 -1.91 -8.86
CA SER A 33 10.98 -0.52 -8.47
C SER A 33 9.48 -0.25 -8.35
N THR A 34 9.12 0.87 -7.74
CA THR A 34 7.74 1.37 -7.84
C THR A 34 7.47 1.88 -9.26
N VAL A 35 6.19 1.91 -9.65
CA VAL A 35 5.78 2.43 -10.96
C VAL A 35 6.21 3.89 -11.15
N ASP A 36 6.17 4.69 -10.09
CA ASP A 36 6.57 6.10 -10.13
C ASP A 36 7.99 6.28 -10.69
N GLN A 37 8.91 5.37 -10.36
CA GLN A 37 10.29 5.43 -10.84
C GLN A 37 10.42 5.23 -12.36
N ILE A 38 9.57 4.43 -12.96
CA ILE A 38 9.56 4.24 -14.43
C ILE A 38 8.78 5.37 -15.12
N LEU A 39 7.71 5.88 -14.48
CA LEU A 39 6.92 6.99 -15.01
C LEU A 39 7.76 8.27 -15.15
N THR A 40 8.73 8.50 -14.26
CA THR A 40 9.61 9.69 -14.34
C THR A 40 10.47 9.76 -15.60
N CYS A 41 10.63 8.65 -16.35
CA CYS A 41 11.33 8.66 -17.64
C CYS A 41 10.69 9.62 -18.65
N GLY A 42 9.37 9.86 -18.57
CA GLY A 42 8.65 10.75 -19.49
C GLY A 42 8.61 12.20 -19.07
N PHE A 43 9.01 12.50 -17.84
CA PHE A 43 8.95 13.87 -17.32
C PHE A 43 10.31 14.59 -17.38
N ASN A 44 11.31 13.98 -17.98
CA ASN A 44 12.67 14.54 -18.05
C ASN A 44 13.23 14.94 -16.67
N THR A 45 12.86 14.19 -15.60
CA THR A 45 13.30 14.46 -14.24
C THR A 45 14.42 13.51 -13.81
N GLY A 46 15.31 13.98 -12.96
CA GLY A 46 16.39 13.19 -12.38
C GLY A 46 17.28 12.51 -13.42
N LEU A 47 17.47 11.20 -13.31
CA LEU A 47 18.33 10.41 -14.22
C LEU A 47 17.54 9.84 -15.43
N TRP A 48 16.56 10.58 -15.94
CA TRP A 48 15.64 10.12 -16.98
C TRP A 48 16.32 9.55 -18.23
N SER A 49 17.40 10.19 -18.71
CA SER A 49 18.12 9.73 -19.90
C SER A 49 18.81 8.36 -19.71
N LEU A 50 19.33 8.11 -18.53
CA LEU A 50 19.89 6.80 -18.16
C LEU A 50 18.80 5.75 -18.02
N LYS A 51 17.67 6.10 -17.41
CA LYS A 51 16.51 5.21 -17.31
C LYS A 51 15.97 4.88 -18.70
N GLU A 52 15.83 5.87 -19.59
CA GLU A 52 15.40 5.66 -20.98
C GLU A 52 16.36 4.75 -21.74
N TYR A 53 17.67 4.95 -21.56
CA TYR A 53 18.68 4.05 -22.13
C TYR A 53 18.54 2.61 -21.61
N ALA A 54 18.28 2.43 -20.32
CA ALA A 54 18.05 1.12 -19.72
C ALA A 54 16.76 0.43 -20.22
N LEU A 55 15.79 1.19 -20.71
CA LEU A 55 14.56 0.66 -21.29
C LEU A 55 14.71 0.18 -22.74
N LEU A 56 15.81 0.53 -23.46
CA LEU A 56 16.07 0.05 -24.81
C LEU A 56 16.14 -1.49 -24.85
N GLY A 57 15.21 -2.10 -25.59
CA GLY A 57 15.14 -3.55 -25.73
C GLY A 57 14.84 -4.32 -24.43
N SER A 58 14.46 -3.64 -23.36
CA SER A 58 14.19 -4.24 -22.03
C SER A 58 12.89 -5.06 -22.04
N ALA A 59 12.72 -5.92 -21.02
CA ALA A 59 11.45 -6.54 -20.66
C ALA A 59 10.93 -5.89 -19.37
N VAL A 60 9.77 -5.26 -19.44
CA VAL A 60 9.14 -4.56 -18.30
C VAL A 60 7.87 -5.28 -17.90
N ILE A 61 7.74 -5.57 -16.60
CA ILE A 61 6.56 -6.21 -16.02
C ILE A 61 5.89 -5.20 -15.08
N PHE A 62 4.63 -4.86 -15.38
CA PHE A 62 3.76 -4.10 -14.49
C PHE A 62 2.91 -5.08 -13.70
N ASP A 63 3.10 -5.11 -12.39
CA ASP A 63 2.35 -5.96 -11.48
C ASP A 63 1.31 -5.15 -10.70
N GLU A 64 0.21 -5.80 -10.32
CA GLU A 64 -0.93 -5.21 -9.58
C GLU A 64 -1.48 -3.93 -10.23
N ILE A 65 -1.63 -3.96 -11.57
CA ILE A 65 -1.99 -2.78 -12.37
C ILE A 65 -3.35 -2.18 -11.98
N GLN A 66 -4.28 -2.97 -11.46
CA GLN A 66 -5.61 -2.55 -11.02
C GLN A 66 -5.58 -1.63 -9.80
N ALA A 67 -4.46 -1.57 -9.08
CA ALA A 67 -4.32 -0.72 -7.89
C ALA A 67 -4.17 0.77 -8.23
N TYR A 68 -4.00 1.12 -9.51
CA TYR A 68 -3.77 2.50 -9.93
C TYR A 68 -5.06 3.21 -10.35
N GLU A 69 -5.13 4.50 -10.04
CA GLU A 69 -6.19 5.40 -10.50
C GLU A 69 -6.13 5.64 -12.02
N HIS A 70 -7.24 6.05 -12.63
CA HIS A 70 -7.34 6.28 -14.07
C HIS A 70 -6.27 7.24 -14.60
N TYR A 71 -5.94 8.30 -13.86
CA TYR A 71 -4.84 9.21 -14.20
C TYR A 71 -3.50 8.49 -14.33
N THR A 72 -3.14 7.68 -13.34
CA THR A 72 -1.89 6.90 -13.34
C THR A 72 -1.91 5.83 -14.45
N ILE A 73 -3.06 5.20 -14.72
CA ILE A 73 -3.22 4.29 -15.86
C ILE A 73 -2.97 5.01 -17.19
N GLY A 74 -3.42 6.26 -17.32
CA GLY A 74 -3.11 7.11 -18.50
C GLY A 74 -1.61 7.31 -18.69
N LEU A 75 -0.88 7.64 -17.62
CA LEU A 75 0.58 7.75 -17.63
C LEU A 75 1.26 6.42 -18.00
N ILE A 76 0.84 5.32 -17.38
CA ILE A 76 1.36 3.96 -17.66
C ILE A 76 1.14 3.62 -19.14
N THR A 77 -0.02 3.97 -19.70
CA THR A 77 -0.32 3.78 -21.12
C THR A 77 0.70 4.45 -22.01
N SER A 78 1.05 5.70 -21.72
CA SER A 78 2.05 6.45 -22.50
C SER A 78 3.46 5.87 -22.33
N VAL A 79 3.83 5.46 -21.10
CA VAL A 79 5.11 4.77 -20.84
C VAL A 79 5.20 3.44 -21.60
N ILE A 80 4.13 2.66 -21.64
CA ILE A 80 4.09 1.40 -22.40
C ILE A 80 4.33 1.66 -23.89
N ARG A 81 3.69 2.69 -24.47
CA ARG A 81 3.95 3.09 -25.87
C ARG A 81 5.43 3.45 -26.08
N LYS A 82 6.01 4.20 -25.15
CA LYS A 82 7.43 4.56 -25.19
C LYS A 82 8.34 3.35 -25.11
N ILE A 83 8.11 2.42 -24.18
CA ILE A 83 8.89 1.18 -24.08
C ILE A 83 8.82 0.38 -25.38
N LYS A 84 7.64 0.25 -25.97
CA LYS A 84 7.46 -0.43 -27.27
C LYS A 84 8.22 0.27 -28.40
N SER A 85 8.20 1.60 -28.45
CA SER A 85 8.96 2.38 -29.47
C SER A 85 10.47 2.22 -29.31
N LEU A 86 10.97 1.94 -28.11
CA LEU A 86 12.36 1.63 -27.80
C LEU A 86 12.72 0.14 -28.05
N GLY A 87 11.82 -0.65 -28.65
CA GLY A 87 12.03 -2.08 -28.92
C GLY A 87 11.86 -2.98 -27.68
N GLY A 88 11.39 -2.43 -26.57
CA GLY A 88 11.14 -3.18 -25.33
C GLY A 88 9.88 -4.05 -25.41
N LYS A 89 9.78 -5.01 -24.51
CA LYS A 89 8.63 -5.90 -24.33
C LYS A 89 7.94 -5.58 -23.03
N VAL A 90 6.60 -5.66 -23.03
CA VAL A 90 5.80 -5.35 -21.84
C VAL A 90 4.89 -6.51 -21.49
N MET A 91 4.83 -6.81 -20.19
CA MET A 91 3.86 -7.70 -19.59
C MET A 91 3.09 -6.93 -18.52
N VAL A 92 1.77 -7.10 -18.49
CA VAL A 92 0.89 -6.54 -17.46
C VAL A 92 0.27 -7.68 -16.69
N MET A 93 0.37 -7.65 -15.38
CA MET A 93 -0.14 -8.70 -14.49
C MET A 93 -1.09 -8.14 -13.46
N SER A 94 -2.08 -8.95 -13.07
CA SER A 94 -3.01 -8.65 -12.00
C SER A 94 -3.72 -9.92 -11.55
N ALA A 95 -4.00 -10.04 -10.26
CA ALA A 95 -4.89 -11.07 -9.75
C ALA A 95 -6.37 -10.73 -10.01
N THR A 96 -6.69 -9.45 -10.13
CA THR A 96 -8.05 -8.90 -10.24
C THR A 96 -8.09 -7.85 -11.35
N MET A 97 -8.26 -8.27 -12.61
CA MET A 97 -8.30 -7.33 -13.75
C MET A 97 -9.71 -7.25 -14.33
N PRO A 98 -10.49 -6.18 -14.03
CA PRO A 98 -11.80 -5.97 -14.64
C PRO A 98 -11.73 -5.92 -16.17
N GLN A 99 -12.81 -6.30 -16.84
CA GLN A 99 -12.88 -6.42 -18.29
C GLN A 99 -12.45 -5.12 -19.00
N PHE A 100 -12.93 -3.97 -18.56
CA PHE A 100 -12.62 -2.67 -19.18
C PHE A 100 -11.10 -2.37 -19.17
N LEU A 101 -10.40 -2.76 -18.11
CA LEU A 101 -8.96 -2.57 -17.98
C LEU A 101 -8.20 -3.62 -18.80
N ARG A 102 -8.66 -4.86 -18.79
CA ARG A 102 -8.11 -5.96 -19.59
C ARG A 102 -8.19 -5.65 -21.09
N GLU A 103 -9.34 -5.20 -21.58
CA GLU A 103 -9.53 -4.81 -22.98
C GLU A 103 -8.61 -3.67 -23.38
N HIS A 104 -8.45 -2.67 -22.52
CA HIS A 104 -7.50 -1.57 -22.75
C HIS A 104 -6.08 -2.07 -22.99
N PHE A 105 -5.55 -2.92 -22.10
CA PHE A 105 -4.19 -3.41 -22.23
C PHE A 105 -4.01 -4.41 -23.38
N LEU A 106 -5.00 -5.25 -23.68
CA LEU A 106 -4.97 -6.11 -24.85
C LEU A 106 -4.82 -5.28 -26.15
N ASN A 107 -5.65 -4.24 -26.28
CA ASN A 107 -5.58 -3.33 -27.43
C ASN A 107 -4.23 -2.59 -27.50
N LEU A 108 -3.77 -2.04 -26.37
CA LEU A 108 -2.50 -1.32 -26.28
C LEU A 108 -1.30 -2.19 -26.64
N LEU A 109 -1.31 -3.45 -26.22
CA LEU A 109 -0.23 -4.40 -26.49
C LEU A 109 -0.37 -5.08 -27.86
N GLY A 110 -1.55 -5.04 -28.47
CA GLY A 110 -1.86 -5.72 -29.75
C GLY A 110 -1.98 -7.24 -29.55
N LEU A 111 -2.55 -7.68 -28.44
CA LEU A 111 -2.73 -9.09 -28.09
C LEU A 111 -4.18 -9.52 -28.30
N PRO A 112 -4.42 -10.75 -28.82
CA PRO A 112 -5.78 -11.24 -29.07
C PRO A 112 -6.52 -11.64 -27.79
N GLU A 113 -5.79 -12.11 -26.77
CA GLU A 113 -6.35 -12.61 -25.51
C GLU A 113 -5.35 -12.50 -24.36
N ALA A 114 -5.89 -12.53 -23.12
CA ALA A 114 -5.10 -12.60 -21.91
C ALA A 114 -4.78 -14.05 -21.53
N LEU A 115 -3.61 -14.26 -20.94
CA LEU A 115 -3.28 -15.55 -20.34
C LEU A 115 -3.97 -15.65 -18.97
N ILE A 116 -4.74 -16.71 -18.78
CA ILE A 116 -5.48 -17.00 -17.55
C ILE A 116 -5.01 -18.35 -17.01
N ALA A 117 -4.73 -18.42 -15.71
CA ALA A 117 -4.40 -19.67 -15.00
C ALA A 117 -5.67 -20.51 -14.77
N LYS A 118 -6.17 -21.15 -15.84
CA LYS A 118 -7.46 -21.89 -15.83
C LYS A 118 -7.50 -22.98 -14.76
N GLU A 119 -6.37 -23.61 -14.47
CA GLU A 119 -6.22 -24.65 -13.46
C GLU A 119 -6.45 -24.15 -12.01
N ARG A 120 -6.46 -22.84 -11.80
CA ARG A 120 -6.70 -22.23 -10.49
C ARG A 120 -8.12 -21.72 -10.31
N MET A 121 -8.92 -21.65 -11.35
CA MET A 121 -10.25 -21.04 -11.34
C MET A 121 -11.24 -21.73 -10.41
N ASP A 122 -11.07 -23.02 -10.18
CA ASP A 122 -11.97 -23.82 -9.31
C ASP A 122 -11.51 -23.85 -7.84
N ILE A 123 -10.37 -23.24 -7.53
CA ILE A 123 -9.85 -23.23 -6.16
C ILE A 123 -10.77 -22.40 -5.27
N ARG A 124 -11.20 -23.01 -4.14
CA ARG A 124 -12.01 -22.38 -3.11
C ARG A 124 -11.21 -22.31 -1.83
N ARG A 125 -10.97 -21.12 -1.29
CA ARG A 125 -10.16 -20.95 -0.09
C ARG A 125 -10.94 -20.39 1.08
N ASN A 126 -11.88 -19.47 0.82
CA ASN A 126 -12.52 -18.67 1.84
C ASN A 126 -14.03 -18.64 1.67
N ARG A 127 -14.74 -18.66 2.79
CA ARG A 127 -16.16 -18.31 2.88
C ARG A 127 -16.26 -16.79 3.05
N TRP A 128 -16.91 -16.12 2.12
CA TRP A 128 -17.17 -14.68 2.20
C TRP A 128 -18.51 -14.46 2.87
N ILE A 129 -18.50 -13.86 4.06
CA ILE A 129 -19.68 -13.70 4.89
C ILE A 129 -19.88 -12.22 5.19
N TYR A 130 -20.93 -11.63 4.60
CA TYR A 130 -21.27 -10.25 4.90
C TYR A 130 -22.05 -10.15 6.21
N LEU A 131 -21.59 -9.28 7.09
CA LEU A 131 -22.24 -8.95 8.37
C LEU A 131 -22.82 -7.54 8.26
N ASP A 132 -24.13 -7.41 8.48
CA ASP A 132 -24.78 -6.09 8.53
C ASP A 132 -24.58 -5.45 9.93
N ASN A 133 -23.32 -5.29 10.31
CA ASN A 133 -22.83 -4.90 11.62
C ASN A 133 -21.78 -3.80 11.48
N THR A 134 -21.59 -3.03 12.55
CA THR A 134 -20.46 -2.11 12.73
C THR A 134 -19.23 -2.82 13.31
N VAL A 135 -18.10 -2.13 13.42
CA VAL A 135 -16.90 -2.67 14.06
C VAL A 135 -17.13 -2.97 15.55
N GLU A 136 -17.97 -2.16 16.19
CA GLU A 136 -18.36 -2.35 17.58
C GLU A 136 -19.17 -3.65 17.80
N ASP A 137 -20.11 -3.93 16.92
CA ASP A 137 -21.03 -5.08 17.03
C ASP A 137 -20.31 -6.43 16.83
N ILE A 138 -19.19 -6.46 16.11
CA ILE A 138 -18.48 -7.71 15.82
C ILE A 138 -17.47 -8.10 16.89
N ARG A 139 -17.21 -7.26 17.93
CA ARG A 139 -16.15 -7.49 18.91
C ARG A 139 -16.25 -8.85 19.62
N GLU A 140 -17.44 -9.23 20.08
CA GLU A 140 -17.62 -10.52 20.73
C GLU A 140 -17.36 -11.69 19.76
N ARG A 141 -17.75 -11.58 18.50
CA ARG A 141 -17.45 -12.60 17.48
C ARG A 141 -15.94 -12.74 17.23
N VAL A 142 -15.19 -11.65 17.21
CA VAL A 142 -13.71 -11.69 17.12
C VAL A 142 -13.13 -12.40 18.34
N LEU A 143 -13.62 -12.10 19.55
CA LEU A 143 -13.20 -12.77 20.78
C LEU A 143 -13.50 -14.26 20.76
N ASP A 144 -14.66 -14.69 20.25
CA ASP A 144 -15.01 -16.10 20.11
C ASP A 144 -14.03 -16.85 19.20
N GLU A 145 -13.57 -16.23 18.11
CA GLU A 145 -12.56 -16.86 17.24
C GLU A 145 -11.18 -16.94 17.93
N LEU A 146 -10.82 -15.93 18.74
CA LEU A 146 -9.58 -15.93 19.52
C LEU A 146 -9.61 -17.01 20.64
N ILE A 147 -10.76 -17.21 21.32
CA ILE A 147 -10.94 -18.26 22.32
C ILE A 147 -10.79 -19.64 21.70
N LYS A 148 -11.17 -19.81 20.43
CA LYS A 148 -10.94 -21.03 19.64
C LYS A 148 -9.48 -21.20 19.22
N LYS A 149 -8.57 -20.34 19.68
CA LYS A 149 -7.13 -20.32 19.37
C LYS A 149 -6.81 -20.13 17.88
N LYS A 150 -7.67 -19.42 17.17
CA LYS A 150 -7.43 -19.04 15.78
C LYS A 150 -6.55 -17.80 15.71
N LYS A 151 -5.74 -17.70 14.64
CA LYS A 151 -5.05 -16.49 14.26
C LYS A 151 -6.04 -15.57 13.55
N VAL A 152 -6.32 -14.41 14.13
CA VAL A 152 -7.36 -13.50 13.67
C VAL A 152 -6.77 -12.19 13.17
N ALA A 153 -7.26 -11.70 12.04
CA ALA A 153 -7.01 -10.33 11.58
C ALA A 153 -8.30 -9.50 11.61
N LEU A 154 -8.22 -8.28 12.12
CA LEU A 154 -9.24 -7.26 12.03
C LEU A 154 -8.71 -6.11 11.17
N ILE A 155 -9.30 -5.93 9.99
CA ILE A 155 -8.86 -4.91 9.03
C ILE A 155 -9.90 -3.79 8.99
N VAL A 156 -9.45 -2.58 9.30
CA VAL A 156 -10.25 -1.36 9.23
C VAL A 156 -9.65 -0.40 8.21
N ASN A 157 -10.44 0.54 7.70
CA ASN A 157 -9.99 1.37 6.59
C ASN A 157 -9.25 2.64 7.05
N ASP A 158 -9.34 3.02 8.31
CA ASP A 158 -8.66 4.20 8.83
C ASP A 158 -7.82 3.91 10.08
N ILE A 159 -6.77 4.71 10.27
CA ILE A 159 -5.79 4.53 11.33
C ILE A 159 -6.39 4.82 12.72
N LYS A 160 -7.28 5.81 12.82
CA LYS A 160 -7.89 6.18 14.10
C LYS A 160 -8.72 5.03 14.66
N THR A 161 -9.52 4.39 13.81
CA THR A 161 -10.29 3.18 14.17
C THR A 161 -9.35 2.03 14.53
N ALA A 162 -8.26 1.81 13.80
CA ALA A 162 -7.29 0.75 14.13
C ALA A 162 -6.69 0.93 15.54
N LYS A 163 -6.27 2.15 15.89
CA LYS A 163 -5.73 2.49 17.21
C LYS A 163 -6.78 2.34 18.31
N LYS A 164 -8.03 2.79 18.05
CA LYS A 164 -9.16 2.64 18.98
C LYS A 164 -9.41 1.16 19.28
N GLU A 165 -9.56 0.35 18.26
CA GLU A 165 -9.84 -1.08 18.42
C GLU A 165 -8.67 -1.82 19.11
N TYR A 166 -7.42 -1.45 18.83
CA TYR A 166 -6.26 -1.99 19.55
C TYR A 166 -6.39 -1.76 21.08
N LYS A 167 -6.71 -0.53 21.51
CA LYS A 167 -6.92 -0.20 22.93
C LYS A 167 -8.10 -0.98 23.52
N VAL A 168 -9.21 -1.07 22.77
CA VAL A 168 -10.41 -1.80 23.21
C VAL A 168 -10.10 -3.28 23.40
N TYR A 169 -9.53 -3.97 22.42
CA TYR A 169 -9.22 -5.40 22.54
C TYR A 169 -8.18 -5.68 23.62
N THR A 170 -7.14 -4.85 23.74
CA THR A 170 -6.15 -5.01 24.81
C THR A 170 -6.80 -4.95 26.19
N ASN A 171 -7.74 -4.02 26.42
CA ASN A 171 -8.47 -3.91 27.68
C ASN A 171 -9.44 -5.09 27.87
N MET A 172 -10.24 -5.46 26.87
CA MET A 172 -11.18 -6.58 26.94
C MET A 172 -10.48 -7.91 27.27
N LEU A 173 -9.34 -8.17 26.64
CA LEU A 173 -8.54 -9.38 26.88
C LEU A 173 -8.00 -9.40 28.31
N LYS A 174 -7.52 -8.26 28.80
CA LYS A 174 -7.05 -8.12 30.18
C LYS A 174 -8.17 -8.34 31.20
N GLU A 175 -9.34 -7.74 30.97
CA GLU A 175 -10.52 -7.91 31.83
C GLU A 175 -11.03 -9.36 31.86
N LYS A 176 -10.97 -10.06 30.72
CA LYS A 176 -11.34 -11.48 30.64
C LYS A 176 -10.23 -12.43 31.10
N GLY A 177 -9.07 -11.92 31.53
CA GLY A 177 -7.91 -12.73 31.96
C GLY A 177 -7.29 -13.57 30.86
N LEU A 178 -7.45 -13.17 29.60
CA LEU A 178 -6.89 -13.83 28.42
C LEU A 178 -5.51 -13.24 28.09
N ASN A 179 -4.48 -14.08 28.17
CA ASN A 179 -3.11 -13.70 27.82
C ASN A 179 -2.86 -13.93 26.33
N LEU A 180 -3.39 -13.05 25.48
CA LEU A 180 -3.26 -13.11 24.03
C LEU A 180 -2.49 -11.87 23.51
N ASN A 181 -1.68 -12.07 22.49
CA ASN A 181 -0.84 -11.03 21.91
C ASN A 181 -1.60 -10.30 20.79
N VAL A 182 -1.72 -8.98 20.95
CA VAL A 182 -2.36 -8.10 19.95
C VAL A 182 -1.31 -7.23 19.28
N LEU A 183 -1.37 -7.13 17.95
CA LEU A 183 -0.54 -6.23 17.16
C LEU A 183 -1.41 -5.17 16.48
N CYS A 184 -0.97 -3.89 16.54
CA CYS A 184 -1.48 -2.82 15.69
C CYS A 184 -0.50 -2.54 14.55
N LEU A 185 -0.99 -2.45 13.29
CA LEU A 185 -0.16 -2.21 12.12
C LEU A 185 -0.80 -1.22 11.14
N HIS A 186 -0.15 -0.07 10.93
CA HIS A 186 -0.59 0.98 10.00
C HIS A 186 0.59 1.85 9.56
N SER A 187 0.36 2.89 8.74
CA SER A 187 1.43 3.71 8.18
C SER A 187 2.02 4.78 9.11
N GLU A 188 1.41 5.05 10.28
CA GLU A 188 1.90 6.06 11.24
C GLU A 188 2.86 5.48 12.29
N PHE A 189 3.69 4.52 11.89
CA PHE A 189 4.86 4.08 12.65
C PHE A 189 6.14 4.60 11.98
N ALA A 190 7.19 4.80 12.78
CA ALA A 190 8.53 4.95 12.24
C ALA A 190 8.89 3.70 11.42
N ALA A 191 9.60 3.87 10.31
CA ALA A 191 9.88 2.76 9.41
C ALA A 191 10.60 1.60 10.11
N ILE A 192 11.50 1.89 11.06
CA ILE A 192 12.21 0.89 11.87
C ILE A 192 11.24 0.02 12.69
N ASP A 193 10.27 0.63 13.38
CA ASP A 193 9.31 -0.10 14.21
C ASP A 193 8.33 -0.89 13.37
N ARG A 194 7.93 -0.32 12.23
CA ARG A 194 7.07 -1.01 11.28
C ARG A 194 7.76 -2.26 10.71
N GLN A 195 9.02 -2.15 10.31
CA GLN A 195 9.81 -3.29 9.84
C GLN A 195 9.95 -4.38 10.91
N GLU A 196 10.19 -4.00 12.18
CA GLU A 196 10.25 -4.94 13.30
C GLU A 196 8.91 -5.71 13.45
N LYS A 197 7.78 -5.00 13.36
CA LYS A 197 6.44 -5.60 13.42
C LYS A 197 6.16 -6.54 12.25
N GLU A 198 6.48 -6.12 11.04
CA GLU A 198 6.32 -6.90 9.81
C GLU A 198 7.18 -8.19 9.85
N GLN A 199 8.43 -8.09 10.31
CA GLN A 199 9.31 -9.24 10.48
C GLN A 199 8.77 -10.23 11.51
N LYS A 200 8.22 -9.76 12.64
CA LYS A 200 7.59 -10.62 13.64
C LYS A 200 6.34 -11.34 13.12
N LEU A 201 5.61 -10.72 12.19
CA LEU A 201 4.45 -11.34 11.55
C LEU A 201 4.83 -12.40 10.52
N THR A 202 5.90 -12.16 9.73
CA THR A 202 6.30 -13.03 8.62
C THR A 202 7.21 -14.20 9.04
N ASN A 203 7.84 -14.10 10.22
CA ASN A 203 8.64 -15.21 10.74
C ASN A 203 7.76 -16.39 11.13
N ASN A 204 8.25 -17.62 10.92
CA ASN A 204 7.55 -18.88 11.21
C ASN A 204 7.03 -19.02 12.66
N ASN A 205 7.43 -18.13 13.57
CA ASN A 205 6.98 -18.03 14.95
C ASN A 205 6.04 -16.84 15.16
N ASN A 206 5.12 -16.57 14.21
CA ASN A 206 4.10 -15.53 14.41
C ASN A 206 3.43 -15.70 15.79
N SER A 207 3.82 -14.86 16.74
CA SER A 207 3.39 -14.92 18.15
C SER A 207 2.12 -14.12 18.42
N TYR A 208 1.54 -13.47 17.40
CA TYR A 208 0.33 -12.67 17.56
C TYR A 208 -0.92 -13.50 17.32
N ASP A 209 -1.89 -13.33 18.21
CA ASP A 209 -3.21 -13.98 18.15
C ASP A 209 -4.21 -13.10 17.41
N LEU A 210 -4.14 -11.77 17.63
CA LEU A 210 -4.94 -10.77 16.94
C LEU A 210 -4.05 -9.72 16.27
N VAL A 211 -4.26 -9.49 14.99
CA VAL A 211 -3.64 -8.40 14.23
C VAL A 211 -4.71 -7.40 13.82
N ILE A 212 -4.60 -6.17 14.29
CA ILE A 212 -5.46 -5.07 13.89
C ILE A 212 -4.67 -4.20 12.92
N ALA A 213 -5.13 -4.10 11.67
CA ALA A 213 -4.37 -3.42 10.64
C ALA A 213 -5.25 -2.56 9.73
N THR A 214 -4.62 -1.67 9.00
CA THR A 214 -5.22 -0.97 7.86
C THR A 214 -4.82 -1.64 6.53
N GLN A 215 -4.95 -0.94 5.41
CA GLN A 215 -4.60 -1.42 4.06
C GLN A 215 -3.14 -1.94 3.94
N VAL A 216 -2.28 -1.67 4.89
CA VAL A 216 -0.87 -2.15 4.89
C VAL A 216 -0.77 -3.68 4.85
N ILE A 217 -1.83 -4.41 5.21
CA ILE A 217 -1.88 -5.87 5.16
C ILE A 217 -2.10 -6.40 3.73
N GLU A 218 -2.64 -5.60 2.83
CA GLU A 218 -3.01 -5.99 1.47
C GLU A 218 -1.77 -6.32 0.63
N VAL A 219 -0.70 -5.53 0.82
CA VAL A 219 0.49 -5.55 -0.03
C VAL A 219 1.73 -5.95 0.77
N SER A 220 2.62 -6.71 0.16
CA SER A 220 3.99 -7.00 0.62
C SER A 220 4.14 -7.88 1.87
N LEU A 221 3.07 -8.34 2.52
CA LEU A 221 3.16 -9.22 3.68
C LEU A 221 2.79 -10.66 3.31
N ASP A 222 3.72 -11.57 3.54
CA ASP A 222 3.49 -13.01 3.38
C ASP A 222 3.01 -13.61 4.71
N VAL A 223 1.71 -13.41 4.98
CA VAL A 223 1.05 -13.81 6.23
C VAL A 223 -0.23 -14.59 5.92
N SER A 224 -0.61 -15.47 6.84
CA SER A 224 -1.85 -16.24 6.78
C SER A 224 -2.60 -16.14 8.11
N PHE A 225 -3.92 -15.95 8.02
CA PHE A 225 -4.82 -15.92 9.16
C PHE A 225 -5.91 -16.98 8.97
N ASP A 226 -6.34 -17.62 10.07
CA ASP A 226 -7.43 -18.60 10.04
C ASP A 226 -8.79 -17.92 9.79
N THR A 227 -8.96 -16.74 10.36
CA THR A 227 -10.17 -15.92 10.26
C THR A 227 -9.82 -14.46 10.08
N MET A 228 -10.51 -13.78 9.19
CA MET A 228 -10.36 -12.35 8.98
C MET A 228 -11.71 -11.64 9.10
N PHE A 229 -11.68 -10.50 9.76
CA PHE A 229 -12.76 -9.52 9.78
C PHE A 229 -12.29 -8.28 9.03
N SER A 230 -13.01 -7.89 8.01
CA SER A 230 -12.66 -6.73 7.19
C SER A 230 -13.80 -5.72 7.15
N GLU A 231 -13.50 -4.48 7.41
CA GLU A 231 -14.39 -3.38 7.02
C GLU A 231 -14.59 -3.42 5.50
N CYS A 232 -15.84 -3.17 5.04
CA CYS A 232 -16.15 -3.14 3.62
C CYS A 232 -15.27 -2.10 2.90
N ALA A 233 -14.75 -2.51 1.75
CA ALA A 233 -13.84 -1.77 0.89
C ALA A 233 -14.16 -2.09 -0.58
N PRO A 234 -13.56 -1.42 -1.56
CA PRO A 234 -13.65 -1.83 -2.96
C PRO A 234 -13.31 -3.32 -3.14
N ILE A 235 -13.97 -3.97 -4.09
CA ILE A 235 -13.89 -5.44 -4.25
C ILE A 235 -12.46 -5.95 -4.45
N ASP A 236 -11.62 -5.22 -5.17
CA ASP A 236 -10.21 -5.54 -5.39
C ASP A 236 -9.40 -5.53 -4.09
N SER A 237 -9.61 -4.53 -3.21
CA SER A 237 -9.03 -4.51 -1.86
C SER A 237 -9.51 -5.70 -1.02
N LEU A 238 -10.80 -6.03 -1.07
CA LEU A 238 -11.32 -7.19 -0.35
C LEU A 238 -10.73 -8.51 -0.85
N VAL A 239 -10.51 -8.66 -2.15
CA VAL A 239 -9.83 -9.83 -2.73
C VAL A 239 -8.38 -9.94 -2.25
N GLN A 240 -7.64 -8.83 -2.21
CA GLN A 240 -6.27 -8.81 -1.68
C GLN A 240 -6.24 -9.20 -0.19
N ARG A 241 -7.20 -8.70 0.61
CA ARG A 241 -7.37 -9.06 2.02
C ARG A 241 -7.72 -10.54 2.16
N ALA A 242 -8.72 -11.03 1.42
CA ALA A 242 -9.11 -12.45 1.42
C ALA A 242 -7.95 -13.37 1.04
N GLY A 243 -7.05 -12.92 0.17
CA GLY A 243 -5.79 -13.60 -0.17
C GLY A 243 -4.82 -13.78 1.02
N ARG A 244 -5.08 -13.17 2.18
CA ARG A 244 -4.36 -13.36 3.45
C ARG A 244 -5.11 -14.27 4.43
N CYS A 245 -6.34 -14.65 4.12
CA CYS A 245 -7.14 -15.58 4.89
C CYS A 245 -6.93 -17.00 4.33
N ASN A 246 -6.53 -17.95 5.19
CA ASN A 246 -6.22 -19.33 4.79
C ASN A 246 -5.28 -19.40 3.55
N ARG A 247 -4.28 -18.54 3.51
CA ARG A 247 -3.39 -18.34 2.36
C ARG A 247 -2.71 -19.63 1.92
N TYR A 248 -2.28 -20.43 2.87
CA TYR A 248 -1.54 -21.67 2.61
C TYR A 248 -2.41 -22.91 2.56
N GLY A 249 -3.74 -22.77 2.75
CA GLY A 249 -4.66 -23.90 2.73
C GLY A 249 -4.50 -24.85 3.93
N GLU A 250 -4.16 -24.30 5.11
CA GLU A 250 -3.99 -25.05 6.35
C GLU A 250 -5.31 -25.58 6.90
N THR A 251 -6.42 -24.94 6.56
CA THR A 251 -7.78 -25.36 6.86
C THR A 251 -8.57 -25.61 5.58
N GLU A 252 -9.65 -26.37 5.65
CA GLU A 252 -10.52 -26.61 4.49
C GLU A 252 -11.00 -25.28 3.87
N TYR A 253 -11.49 -24.37 4.74
CA TYR A 253 -11.87 -23.00 4.35
C TYR A 253 -11.56 -22.02 5.46
N GLY A 254 -11.04 -20.84 5.09
CA GLY A 254 -10.96 -19.68 5.97
C GLY A 254 -12.30 -18.95 6.07
N ASN A 255 -12.56 -18.28 7.17
CA ASN A 255 -13.73 -17.40 7.31
C ASN A 255 -13.32 -15.95 7.08
N PHE A 256 -13.83 -15.37 6.01
CA PHE A 256 -13.63 -13.96 5.67
C PHE A 256 -14.94 -13.19 5.91
N TYR A 257 -15.03 -12.54 7.07
CA TYR A 257 -16.17 -11.73 7.47
C TYR A 257 -15.98 -10.30 6.98
N ILE A 258 -17.01 -9.74 6.34
CA ILE A 258 -17.01 -8.37 5.87
C ILE A 258 -18.12 -7.63 6.62
N PHE A 259 -17.79 -6.54 7.32
CA PHE A 259 -18.73 -5.70 8.04
C PHE A 259 -18.86 -4.32 7.38
N ASN A 260 -19.89 -3.54 7.77
CA ASN A 260 -20.22 -2.28 7.14
C ASN A 260 -19.05 -1.27 7.17
N ALA A 261 -18.90 -0.53 6.07
CA ALA A 261 -17.96 0.59 6.04
C ALA A 261 -18.45 1.73 6.95
N SER A 262 -17.53 2.33 7.70
CA SER A 262 -17.79 3.50 8.53
C SER A 262 -18.01 4.76 7.67
N GLU A 263 -18.67 5.78 8.22
CA GLU A 263 -18.80 7.08 7.57
C GLU A 263 -17.45 7.71 7.24
N ILE A 264 -16.44 7.50 8.10
CA ILE A 264 -15.08 7.97 7.90
C ILE A 264 -14.49 7.31 6.65
N SER A 265 -14.68 6.01 6.51
CA SER A 265 -14.19 5.25 5.34
C SER A 265 -14.82 5.74 4.04
N LEU A 266 -16.12 5.96 4.03
CA LEU A 266 -16.84 6.42 2.83
C LEU A 266 -16.44 7.86 2.47
N LYS A 267 -16.33 8.75 3.45
CA LYS A 267 -16.11 10.18 3.21
C LYS A 267 -14.64 10.54 2.93
N TYR A 268 -13.68 9.84 3.55
CA TYR A 268 -12.28 10.27 3.54
C TYR A 268 -11.31 9.25 2.93
N VAL A 269 -11.62 7.94 3.02
CA VAL A 269 -10.72 6.89 2.50
C VAL A 269 -11.10 6.55 1.07
N TYR A 270 -12.37 6.23 0.83
CA TYR A 270 -12.90 5.85 -0.49
C TYR A 270 -13.78 6.95 -1.09
N LYS A 271 -13.34 8.20 -0.95
CA LYS A 271 -14.00 9.36 -1.53
C LYS A 271 -14.22 9.15 -3.03
N ASN A 272 -15.42 9.49 -3.50
CA ASN A 272 -15.85 9.33 -4.90
C ASN A 272 -16.02 7.88 -5.38
N GLN A 273 -15.95 6.89 -4.50
CA GLN A 273 -16.14 5.48 -4.83
C GLN A 273 -17.48 4.92 -4.31
N ASP A 274 -18.46 5.76 -3.97
CA ASP A 274 -19.75 5.36 -3.37
C ASP A 274 -20.47 4.27 -4.16
N LYS A 275 -20.45 4.36 -5.51
CA LYS A 275 -21.07 3.37 -6.39
C LYS A 275 -20.37 2.02 -6.32
N ILE A 276 -19.04 2.02 -6.31
CA ILE A 276 -18.22 0.80 -6.21
C ILE A 276 -18.46 0.15 -4.85
N MET A 277 -18.43 0.95 -3.77
CA MET A 277 -18.69 0.48 -2.41
C MET A 277 -20.07 -0.16 -2.26
N ALA A 278 -21.11 0.51 -2.75
CA ALA A 278 -22.49 0.00 -2.71
C ALA A 278 -22.65 -1.30 -3.52
N ARG A 279 -22.09 -1.37 -4.73
CA ARG A 279 -22.11 -2.58 -5.55
C ARG A 279 -21.33 -3.73 -4.91
N THR A 280 -20.16 -3.44 -4.33
CA THR A 280 -19.35 -4.43 -3.60
C THR A 280 -20.19 -5.04 -2.47
N ALA A 281 -20.79 -4.23 -1.60
CA ALA A 281 -21.65 -4.72 -0.53
C ALA A 281 -22.83 -5.56 -1.08
N GLN A 282 -23.47 -5.11 -2.15
CA GLN A 282 -24.61 -5.81 -2.75
C GLN A 282 -24.22 -7.19 -3.31
N VAL A 283 -23.10 -7.29 -4.01
CA VAL A 283 -22.65 -8.54 -4.64
C VAL A 283 -22.26 -9.58 -3.58
N ILE A 284 -21.72 -9.13 -2.42
CA ILE A 284 -21.28 -10.02 -1.35
C ILE A 284 -22.45 -10.44 -0.44
N LYS A 285 -23.43 -9.58 -0.15
CA LYS A 285 -24.53 -9.83 0.81
C LYS A 285 -25.26 -11.16 0.63
N ASN A 286 -25.33 -11.67 -0.56
CA ASN A 286 -26.06 -12.90 -0.90
C ASN A 286 -25.15 -14.15 -0.99
N ARG A 287 -23.89 -14.05 -0.59
CA ARG A 287 -22.92 -15.17 -0.67
C ARG A 287 -22.64 -15.72 0.73
N MET A 288 -22.70 -17.03 0.87
CA MET A 288 -22.37 -17.74 2.14
C MET A 288 -21.42 -18.92 1.93
N ASP A 289 -21.32 -19.42 0.71
CA ASP A 289 -20.49 -20.56 0.36
C ASP A 289 -19.03 -20.16 0.10
N PRO A 290 -18.09 -21.11 0.19
CA PRO A 290 -16.74 -20.88 -0.25
C PRO A 290 -16.74 -20.50 -1.74
N LEU A 291 -16.16 -19.33 -2.06
CA LEU A 291 -16.10 -18.83 -3.43
C LEU A 291 -14.87 -19.39 -4.16
N SER A 292 -15.06 -19.79 -5.42
CA SER A 292 -13.97 -20.10 -6.34
C SER A 292 -13.34 -18.80 -6.90
N GLU A 293 -12.12 -18.89 -7.39
CA GLU A 293 -11.45 -17.77 -8.06
C GLU A 293 -12.26 -17.28 -9.28
N PHE A 294 -12.97 -18.19 -9.95
CA PHE A 294 -13.89 -17.84 -11.04
C PHE A 294 -15.06 -16.99 -10.56
N GLU A 295 -15.72 -17.39 -9.46
CA GLU A 295 -16.84 -16.65 -8.88
C GLU A 295 -16.38 -15.28 -8.35
N ILE A 296 -15.18 -15.19 -7.79
CA ILE A 296 -14.57 -13.92 -7.37
C ILE A 296 -14.34 -13.02 -8.60
N SER A 297 -13.82 -13.57 -9.69
CA SER A 297 -13.61 -12.79 -10.91
C SER A 297 -14.92 -12.28 -11.51
N GLN A 298 -16.02 -13.05 -11.45
CA GLN A 298 -17.34 -12.60 -11.84
C GLN A 298 -17.87 -11.48 -10.94
N MET A 299 -17.64 -11.59 -9.62
CA MET A 299 -18.02 -10.51 -8.69
C MET A 299 -17.32 -9.19 -9.04
N ILE A 300 -16.05 -9.25 -9.42
CA ILE A 300 -15.28 -8.07 -9.85
C ILE A 300 -15.92 -7.47 -11.11
N GLU A 301 -16.27 -8.28 -12.11
CA GLU A 301 -16.94 -7.82 -13.33
C GLU A 301 -18.30 -7.17 -13.01
N ASP A 302 -19.08 -7.76 -12.09
CA ASP A 302 -20.38 -7.21 -11.67
C ASP A 302 -20.24 -5.83 -10.98
N VAL A 303 -19.24 -5.69 -10.11
CA VAL A 303 -18.97 -4.43 -9.40
C VAL A 303 -18.54 -3.33 -10.37
N TYR A 304 -17.66 -3.65 -11.30
CA TYR A 304 -17.12 -2.70 -12.28
C TYR A 304 -17.94 -2.59 -13.56
N TYR A 305 -19.08 -3.29 -13.65
CA TYR A 305 -19.92 -3.23 -14.83
C TYR A 305 -20.31 -1.79 -15.21
N GLY A 306 -20.04 -1.42 -16.46
CA GLY A 306 -20.30 -0.08 -16.98
C GLY A 306 -19.31 0.99 -16.51
N THR A 307 -18.19 0.62 -15.90
CA THR A 307 -17.09 1.54 -15.63
C THR A 307 -16.40 1.90 -16.94
N TYR A 308 -16.14 3.19 -17.12
CA TYR A 308 -15.47 3.74 -18.30
C TYR A 308 -14.10 4.25 -17.93
N LEU A 309 -13.06 3.68 -18.55
CA LEU A 309 -11.66 4.03 -18.25
C LEU A 309 -11.26 5.41 -18.80
N TYR A 310 -11.74 5.75 -20.01
CA TYR A 310 -11.26 6.93 -20.75
C TYR A 310 -11.96 8.22 -20.32
N ASP A 311 -12.07 8.42 -19.02
CA ASP A 311 -12.56 9.65 -18.41
C ASP A 311 -11.52 10.78 -18.53
N ASP A 312 -11.85 11.94 -17.97
CA ASP A 312 -10.97 13.12 -18.07
C ASP A 312 -9.65 12.91 -17.32
N ALA A 313 -9.67 12.19 -16.18
CA ALA A 313 -8.46 11.88 -15.43
C ALA A 313 -7.50 10.98 -16.23
N PHE A 314 -8.02 9.93 -16.89
CA PHE A 314 -7.21 9.10 -17.77
C PHE A 314 -6.59 9.91 -18.91
N LYS A 315 -7.40 10.73 -19.59
CA LYS A 315 -6.94 11.56 -20.72
C LYS A 315 -5.88 12.58 -20.28
N GLU A 316 -6.05 13.19 -19.12
CA GLU A 316 -5.06 14.10 -18.53
C GLU A 316 -3.73 13.38 -18.29
N GLY A 317 -3.75 12.19 -17.64
CA GLY A 317 -2.55 11.41 -17.43
C GLY A 317 -1.88 10.97 -18.74
N GLU A 318 -2.67 10.51 -19.73
CA GLU A 318 -2.15 10.12 -21.04
C GLU A 318 -1.55 11.30 -21.81
N ALA A 319 -2.19 12.47 -21.77
CA ALA A 319 -1.76 13.66 -22.48
C ALA A 319 -0.52 14.31 -21.87
N LEU A 320 -0.38 14.27 -20.56
CA LEU A 320 0.74 14.92 -19.84
C LEU A 320 2.11 14.48 -20.38
N TYR A 321 2.27 13.22 -20.70
CA TYR A 321 3.50 12.69 -21.26
C TYR A 321 3.82 13.30 -22.64
N SER A 322 2.82 13.37 -23.52
CA SER A 322 2.93 13.95 -24.84
C SER A 322 3.12 15.48 -24.80
N GLU A 323 2.47 16.15 -23.86
CA GLU A 323 2.60 17.60 -23.69
C GLU A 323 4.00 18.00 -23.23
N ILE A 324 4.60 17.25 -22.31
CA ILE A 324 5.98 17.49 -21.86
C ILE A 324 6.95 17.26 -23.02
N GLU A 325 6.77 16.16 -23.78
CA GLU A 325 7.61 15.85 -24.94
C GLU A 325 7.51 16.91 -26.05
N ASN A 326 6.28 17.39 -26.32
CA ASN A 326 6.02 18.38 -27.37
C ASN A 326 6.35 19.82 -26.97
N LYS A 327 6.06 20.21 -25.71
CA LYS A 327 6.18 21.60 -25.24
C LYS A 327 7.62 22.00 -24.96
N TYR A 328 8.43 21.07 -24.51
CA TYR A 328 9.82 21.31 -24.16
C TYR A 328 10.80 20.79 -25.18
N GLY A 329 10.30 20.29 -26.28
CA GLY A 329 10.94 20.06 -27.60
C GLY A 329 12.29 19.42 -27.64
N ILE A 330 12.87 18.90 -26.74
CA ILE A 330 14.07 18.17 -26.48
C ILE A 330 14.36 18.32 -24.97
N LYS A 331 14.30 17.39 -24.28
CA LYS A 331 15.30 16.69 -23.47
C LYS A 331 16.37 17.59 -22.77
N ASP A 332 16.31 18.91 -22.92
CA ASP A 332 17.30 19.84 -22.35
C ASP A 332 16.89 20.45 -21.00
N LEU A 333 15.66 20.28 -20.56
CA LEU A 333 15.19 20.76 -19.27
C LEU A 333 15.19 19.65 -18.23
N ILE A 334 16.24 19.61 -17.45
CA ILE A 334 16.20 18.96 -16.15
C ILE A 334 15.28 19.82 -15.28
N ILE A 335 14.09 19.32 -14.99
CA ILE A 335 13.23 19.93 -13.98
C ILE A 335 13.81 19.47 -12.64
N ASP A 336 14.69 20.30 -12.08
CA ASP A 336 15.24 20.08 -10.75
C ASP A 336 14.12 20.15 -9.72
N GLU A 337 14.06 19.11 -8.85
CA GLU A 337 13.30 19.07 -7.60
C GLU A 337 11.75 19.11 -7.69
N ILE A 338 11.14 18.60 -8.74
CA ILE A 338 9.72 18.25 -8.67
C ILE A 338 9.57 16.95 -7.87
N ASN A 339 8.72 16.97 -6.86
CA ASN A 339 8.33 15.74 -6.17
C ASN A 339 7.69 14.79 -7.18
N GLU A 340 8.37 13.69 -7.49
CA GLU A 340 7.98 12.72 -8.51
C GLU A 340 6.55 12.18 -8.26
N GLU A 341 6.14 12.05 -7.00
CA GLU A 341 4.77 11.63 -6.64
C GLU A 341 3.70 12.64 -7.10
N LEU A 342 4.00 13.94 -7.15
CA LEU A 342 3.05 14.97 -7.60
C LEU A 342 2.74 14.85 -9.09
N LEU A 343 3.65 14.30 -9.87
CA LEU A 343 3.49 14.11 -11.31
C LEU A 343 2.79 12.81 -11.66
N THR A 344 2.91 11.80 -10.81
CA THR A 344 2.44 10.44 -11.11
C THR A 344 1.04 10.13 -10.57
N ARG A 345 0.49 11.01 -9.72
CA ARG A 345 -0.82 10.85 -9.07
C ARG A 345 -1.61 12.14 -9.05
N SER A 346 -2.91 12.05 -9.35
CA SER A 346 -3.82 13.21 -9.35
C SER A 346 -4.08 13.79 -7.95
N ASP A 347 -4.10 12.95 -6.92
CA ASP A 347 -4.48 13.30 -5.53
C ASP A 347 -3.32 13.06 -4.55
N THR A 348 -2.12 13.59 -4.85
CA THR A 348 -0.98 13.42 -3.95
C THR A 348 -1.15 14.23 -2.67
N ILE A 349 -1.33 13.54 -1.57
CA ILE A 349 -1.34 14.15 -0.24
C ILE A 349 0.11 14.43 0.18
N MET A 350 0.46 15.71 0.22
CA MET A 350 1.80 16.12 0.70
C MET A 350 2.01 15.68 2.14
N LYS A 351 3.13 15.01 2.38
CA LYS A 351 3.53 14.53 3.70
C LYS A 351 4.81 15.22 4.16
N VAL A 352 4.93 15.39 5.45
CA VAL A 352 6.10 15.97 6.12
C VAL A 352 6.71 14.89 7.01
N PRO A 353 8.03 14.65 6.98
CA PRO A 353 8.68 13.73 7.90
C PRO A 353 8.66 14.30 9.31
N VAL A 354 8.34 13.46 10.29
CA VAL A 354 8.34 13.77 11.72
C VAL A 354 9.14 12.69 12.44
N ILE A 355 10.13 13.08 13.23
CA ILE A 355 10.90 12.19 14.09
C ILE A 355 10.49 12.45 15.55
N PRO A 356 9.95 11.45 16.28
CA PRO A 356 9.59 11.60 17.69
C PRO A 356 10.81 11.86 18.56
N ALA A 357 10.84 13.02 19.25
CA ALA A 357 11.96 13.44 20.06
C ALA A 357 12.28 12.46 21.20
N ASP A 358 11.26 12.05 21.96
CA ASP A 358 11.39 11.20 23.14
C ASP A 358 12.01 9.83 22.86
N LYS A 359 11.87 9.34 21.62
CA LYS A 359 12.30 8.00 21.26
C LYS A 359 13.59 7.98 20.44
N TYR A 360 13.77 8.97 19.55
CA TYR A 360 14.76 8.84 18.49
C TYR A 360 15.72 10.01 18.35
N MET A 361 15.56 11.11 19.12
CA MET A 361 16.41 12.31 19.01
C MET A 361 17.91 11.97 19.12
N ASP A 362 18.31 11.29 20.20
CA ASP A 362 19.74 10.97 20.43
C ASP A 362 20.29 10.03 19.35
N ILE A 363 19.48 9.07 18.91
CA ILE A 363 19.87 8.11 17.87
C ILE A 363 20.14 8.84 16.55
N VAL A 364 19.20 9.66 16.09
CA VAL A 364 19.34 10.33 14.79
C VAL A 364 20.43 11.40 14.80
N ILE A 365 20.64 12.08 15.93
CA ILE A 365 21.77 13.02 16.10
C ILE A 365 23.10 12.28 15.99
N ASN A 366 23.22 11.10 16.60
CA ASN A 366 24.44 10.29 16.52
C ASN A 366 24.66 9.76 15.10
N LEU A 367 23.62 9.25 14.44
CA LEU A 367 23.69 8.83 13.03
C LEU A 367 24.15 9.97 12.12
N PHE A 368 23.68 11.20 12.37
CA PHE A 368 24.11 12.35 11.61
C PHE A 368 25.60 12.67 11.84
N LYS A 369 26.09 12.62 13.10
CA LYS A 369 27.51 12.79 13.44
C LYS A 369 28.40 11.74 12.76
N GLU A 370 27.90 10.51 12.68
CA GLU A 370 28.60 9.39 12.04
C GLU A 370 28.47 9.41 10.50
N LYS A 371 27.80 10.42 9.93
CA LYS A 371 27.53 10.56 8.48
C LYS A 371 26.69 9.41 7.90
N LYS A 372 25.91 8.72 8.71
CA LYS A 372 24.99 7.64 8.32
C LYS A 372 23.61 8.20 7.95
N PHE A 373 23.56 9.16 7.05
CA PHE A 373 22.34 9.92 6.70
C PHE A 373 21.22 9.05 6.17
N SER A 374 21.53 8.00 5.42
CA SER A 374 20.54 7.07 4.87
C SER A 374 19.76 6.30 5.94
N LEU A 375 20.30 6.16 7.16
CA LEU A 375 19.62 5.48 8.26
C LEU A 375 18.62 6.38 9.00
N ILE A 376 18.74 7.71 8.86
CA ILE A 376 17.86 8.66 9.56
C ILE A 376 16.41 8.47 9.09
N HIS A 377 16.16 8.19 7.81
CA HIS A 377 14.82 7.97 7.26
C HIS A 377 14.07 6.79 7.89
N LEU A 378 14.79 5.86 8.55
CA LEU A 378 14.16 4.76 9.29
C LEU A 378 13.34 5.24 10.50
N TYR A 379 13.67 6.40 11.03
CA TYR A 379 13.07 6.98 12.22
C TYR A 379 12.00 8.04 11.88
N GLU A 380 11.79 8.31 10.60
CA GLU A 380 10.80 9.25 10.11
C GLU A 380 9.41 8.61 10.01
N ILE A 381 8.40 9.41 10.36
CA ILE A 381 6.98 9.10 10.20
C ILE A 381 6.42 10.09 9.18
N PRO A 382 5.82 9.63 8.08
CA PRO A 382 5.22 10.51 7.08
C PRO A 382 3.86 11.03 7.58
N VAL A 383 3.78 12.31 7.95
CA VAL A 383 2.57 12.96 8.44
C VAL A 383 1.96 13.84 7.34
N LYS A 384 0.65 13.79 7.13
CA LYS A 384 -0.06 14.68 6.19
C LYS A 384 0.17 16.14 6.56
N ILE A 385 0.41 17.02 5.59
CA ILE A 385 0.71 18.43 5.84
C ILE A 385 -0.43 19.16 6.58
N SER A 386 -1.69 18.75 6.36
CA SER A 386 -2.85 19.27 7.08
C SER A 386 -2.76 19.02 8.58
N ASP A 387 -2.40 17.78 8.93
CA ASP A 387 -2.31 17.32 10.32
C ASP A 387 -1.04 17.87 10.96
N PHE A 388 0.06 17.93 10.22
CA PHE A 388 1.30 18.57 10.65
C PHE A 388 1.09 20.05 11.03
N LYS A 389 0.39 20.82 10.18
CA LYS A 389 0.12 22.23 10.45
C LYS A 389 -0.73 22.45 11.71
N LYS A 390 -1.69 21.56 11.98
CA LYS A 390 -2.56 21.62 13.14
C LYS A 390 -1.85 21.25 14.46
N LEU A 391 -1.10 20.14 14.43
CA LEU A 391 -0.70 19.43 15.64
C LEU A 391 0.79 19.58 15.98
N TYR A 392 1.64 19.74 14.98
CA TYR A 392 3.09 19.56 15.18
C TYR A 392 3.95 20.77 14.81
N LYS A 393 3.42 21.76 14.08
CA LYS A 393 4.21 22.91 13.61
C LYS A 393 4.98 23.62 14.71
N ASN A 394 4.40 23.77 15.89
CA ASN A 394 4.98 24.48 17.02
C ASN A 394 5.74 23.56 18.01
N LYS A 395 5.85 22.27 17.71
CA LYS A 395 6.50 21.26 18.56
C LYS A 395 7.91 20.91 18.09
N TYR A 396 8.49 21.69 17.19
CA TYR A 396 9.85 21.48 16.69
C TYR A 396 10.87 21.57 17.82
N CYS A 397 11.75 20.56 17.89
CA CYS A 397 12.87 20.54 18.80
C CYS A 397 14.12 21.06 18.09
N GLU A 398 14.63 22.21 18.53
CA GLU A 398 15.86 22.77 17.97
C GLU A 398 17.00 21.79 18.10
N ASN A 399 17.71 21.57 17.00
CA ASN A 399 18.88 20.71 16.94
C ASN A 399 19.90 21.26 15.96
N PRO A 400 21.22 21.01 16.15
CA PRO A 400 22.29 21.62 15.36
C PRO A 400 22.28 21.26 13.89
N TYR A 401 21.54 20.21 13.51
CA TYR A 401 21.51 19.67 12.15
C TYR A 401 20.20 19.95 11.41
N LYS A 402 19.28 20.69 12.03
CA LYS A 402 17.95 21.01 11.48
C LYS A 402 17.14 19.77 11.06
N LEU A 403 17.33 18.64 11.73
CA LEU A 403 16.56 17.43 11.52
C LEU A 403 15.08 17.66 11.90
N PRO A 404 14.11 16.96 11.25
CA PRO A 404 12.68 17.13 11.50
C PRO A 404 12.23 16.43 12.81
N ILE A 405 12.82 16.86 13.94
CA ILE A 405 12.57 16.30 15.28
C ILE A 405 11.49 17.12 15.98
N TYR A 406 10.47 16.44 16.50
CA TYR A 406 9.32 17.06 17.10
C TYR A 406 8.94 16.41 18.44
N ALA A 407 8.52 17.20 19.42
CA ALA A 407 7.95 16.73 20.69
C ALA A 407 6.52 16.23 20.46
N VAL A 408 6.38 14.99 20.04
CA VAL A 408 5.14 14.33 19.70
C VAL A 408 4.96 13.07 20.54
N ASP A 409 3.72 12.72 20.88
CA ASP A 409 3.41 11.47 21.57
C ASP A 409 3.50 10.30 20.60
N TYR A 410 4.40 9.37 20.89
CA TYR A 410 4.67 8.21 20.08
C TYR A 410 4.91 6.96 20.92
N SER A 411 4.27 5.87 20.55
CA SER A 411 4.56 4.56 21.13
C SER A 411 4.82 3.51 20.07
N LYS A 412 5.65 2.51 20.40
CA LYS A 412 5.88 1.37 19.50
C LYS A 412 4.63 0.50 19.31
N ASP A 413 3.64 0.59 20.19
CA ASP A 413 2.44 -0.23 20.12
C ASP A 413 1.40 0.33 19.15
N ILE A 414 1.12 1.63 19.24
CA ILE A 414 0.04 2.32 18.50
C ILE A 414 0.53 3.39 17.52
N GLY A 415 1.84 3.63 17.43
CA GLY A 415 2.42 4.65 16.56
C GLY A 415 2.26 6.07 17.10
N LEU A 416 2.17 7.04 16.18
CA LEU A 416 2.02 8.45 16.47
C LEU A 416 0.60 8.73 17.01
N SER A 417 0.48 9.38 18.17
CA SER A 417 -0.82 9.80 18.74
C SER A 417 -1.14 11.24 18.38
N MET A 418 -2.41 11.51 18.08
CA MET A 418 -2.93 12.87 17.91
C MET A 418 -3.59 13.32 19.22
N GLU A 419 -3.38 14.58 19.61
CA GLU A 419 -3.93 15.13 20.87
C GLU A 419 -5.46 15.01 20.99
N ASP A 420 -6.17 15.00 19.83
CA ASP A 420 -7.64 14.87 19.79
C ASP A 420 -8.17 13.43 20.03
N GLU A 421 -7.28 12.42 20.14
CA GLU A 421 -7.71 11.02 20.38
C GLU A 421 -8.11 10.75 21.84
N TYR A 422 -7.86 11.69 22.76
CA TYR A 422 -8.20 11.54 24.19
C TYR A 422 -9.61 12.01 24.57
N PHE A 423 -10.40 12.56 23.63
CA PHE A 423 -11.71 13.16 23.90
C PHE A 423 -12.90 12.47 23.20
N LEU A 424 -12.82 11.15 22.97
CA LEU A 424 -14.00 10.40 22.52
C LEU A 424 -14.18 9.10 23.32
#